data_aa758a87cfc2911b779089802997cf0e
#
_entry.id   aa758a87cfc2911b779089802997cf0e
#
_cell.length_a   1.000
_cell.length_b   1.000
_cell.length_c   1.000
_cell.angle_alpha   90.00
_cell.angle_beta   90.00
_cell.angle_gamma   90.00
#
_symmetry.space_group_name_H-M   'P 1'
#
loop_
_entity.id
_entity.type
_entity.pdbx_description
1 polymer ?
#
loop_
_entity_poly.entity_id
_entity_poly.type
_entity_poly.pdbx_seq_one_letter_code
_entity_poly.pdbx_strand_id
1 'polypeptide(L)'
;MKHTIIRIRSGGQSGVDRAALDFARCQNIDICGWCPKGGWAEDYPEAPGIRAVYPELQETPEAEPWQRTLWNMRDAQAILTIMPEGSGESKGTELGVQEGIELGKPMFTARGVEDADEIAEWLRSVAAGRLAESDAVDGSPNFGAVDGSATAIGIELCVGGPRASECPDGYRVTMEILEKVMELLDMQNI
;
A
#
# COMPACT_ATOMS: atom_id res chain seq x y z
N MET A 1 12.99 10.34 -12.02
CA MET A 1 13.49 9.34 -11.05
C MET A 1 12.53 8.16 -11.09
N LYS A 2 13.01 6.91 -11.08
CA LYS A 2 12.13 5.73 -11.00
C LYS A 2 11.99 5.40 -9.52
N HIS A 3 10.80 5.56 -8.98
CA HIS A 3 10.50 5.22 -7.58
C HIS A 3 10.40 3.70 -7.40
N THR A 4 10.86 3.18 -6.28
CA THR A 4 10.66 1.78 -5.89
C THR A 4 9.16 1.48 -5.74
N ILE A 5 8.40 2.42 -5.16
CA ILE A 5 6.94 2.36 -5.10
C ILE A 5 6.38 3.17 -6.26
N ILE A 6 5.68 2.52 -7.18
CA ILE A 6 5.06 3.16 -8.35
C ILE A 6 3.56 3.38 -8.18
N ARG A 7 2.94 2.67 -7.23
CA ARG A 7 1.51 2.78 -6.96
C ARG A 7 1.21 2.44 -5.51
N ILE A 8 0.33 3.23 -4.89
CA ILE A 8 -0.25 2.93 -3.58
C ILE A 8 -1.67 2.41 -3.78
N ARG A 9 -1.93 1.22 -3.21
CA ARG A 9 -3.25 0.61 -3.10
C ARG A 9 -3.77 0.81 -1.69
N SER A 10 -5.02 1.25 -1.54
CA SER A 10 -5.67 1.33 -0.23
C SER A 10 -7.20 1.34 -0.35
N GLY A 11 -7.89 1.05 0.75
CA GLY A 11 -9.35 1.00 0.79
C GLY A 11 -10.03 2.35 1.00
N GLY A 12 -9.27 3.41 1.26
CA GLY A 12 -9.77 4.76 1.43
C GLY A 12 -10.53 5.02 2.74
N GLN A 13 -10.44 4.13 3.74
CA GLN A 13 -11.01 4.39 5.06
C GLN A 13 -10.26 5.55 5.73
N SER A 14 -10.82 6.16 6.77
CA SER A 14 -10.12 7.15 7.60
C SER A 14 -8.87 6.56 8.28
N GLY A 15 -8.00 7.37 8.81
CA GLY A 15 -6.78 6.91 9.49
C GLY A 15 -5.70 6.44 8.53
N VAL A 16 -5.19 5.22 8.69
CA VAL A 16 -4.05 4.67 7.94
C VAL A 16 -4.30 4.66 6.43
N ASP A 17 -5.43 4.15 5.98
CA ASP A 17 -5.78 4.08 4.56
C ASP A 17 -5.76 5.47 3.90
N ARG A 18 -6.33 6.47 4.59
CA ARG A 18 -6.41 7.85 4.09
C ARG A 18 -5.03 8.48 4.00
N ALA A 19 -4.20 8.32 5.02
CA ALA A 19 -2.84 8.84 5.03
C ALA A 19 -2.02 8.28 3.85
N ALA A 20 -2.17 6.99 3.54
CA ALA A 20 -1.49 6.38 2.40
C ALA A 20 -1.89 7.00 1.06
N LEU A 21 -3.18 7.29 0.86
CA LEU A 21 -3.66 7.94 -0.36
C LEU A 21 -3.22 9.41 -0.45
N ASP A 22 -3.28 10.15 0.66
CA ASP A 22 -2.81 11.53 0.71
C ASP A 22 -1.30 11.61 0.46
N PHE A 23 -0.52 10.71 1.06
CA PHE A 23 0.91 10.58 0.80
C PHE A 23 1.18 10.33 -0.69
N ALA A 24 0.48 9.37 -1.31
CA ALA A 24 0.66 9.08 -2.73
C ALA A 24 0.44 10.33 -3.60
N ARG A 25 -0.60 11.12 -3.33
CA ARG A 25 -0.85 12.39 -4.03
C ARG A 25 0.27 13.40 -3.83
N CYS A 26 0.76 13.57 -2.59
CA CYS A 26 1.85 14.48 -2.29
C CYS A 26 3.14 14.12 -3.04
N GLN A 27 3.38 12.82 -3.25
CA GLN A 27 4.57 12.30 -3.93
C GLN A 27 4.38 12.06 -5.44
N ASN A 28 3.21 12.37 -6.00
CA ASN A 28 2.84 12.05 -7.39
C ASN A 28 2.98 10.55 -7.72
N ILE A 29 2.66 9.69 -6.76
CA ILE A 29 2.56 8.24 -6.92
C ILE A 29 1.12 7.90 -7.32
N ASP A 30 0.96 6.98 -8.27
CA ASP A 30 -0.36 6.52 -8.70
C ASP A 30 -1.16 5.91 -7.55
N ILE A 31 -2.46 6.16 -7.54
CA ILE A 31 -3.42 5.61 -6.57
C ILE A 31 -4.28 4.54 -7.24
N CYS A 32 -4.54 3.46 -6.51
CA CYS A 32 -5.56 2.48 -6.86
C CYS A 32 -6.16 1.86 -5.58
N GLY A 33 -7.17 1.03 -5.75
CA GLY A 33 -7.76 0.27 -4.66
C GLY A 33 -9.26 0.10 -4.80
N TRP A 34 -9.79 -0.71 -3.90
CA TRP A 34 -11.20 -1.02 -3.80
C TRP A 34 -11.81 -0.36 -2.57
N CYS A 35 -12.93 0.32 -2.74
CA CYS A 35 -13.80 0.79 -1.65
C CYS A 35 -15.13 0.02 -1.69
N PRO A 36 -15.92 0.02 -0.60
CA PRO A 36 -17.26 -0.57 -0.63
C PRO A 36 -18.16 0.11 -1.67
N LYS A 37 -19.16 -0.60 -2.16
CA LYS A 37 -20.21 0.01 -2.98
C LYS A 37 -20.80 1.23 -2.30
N GLY A 38 -20.92 2.33 -3.04
CA GLY A 38 -21.32 3.64 -2.50
C GLY A 38 -20.17 4.42 -1.86
N GLY A 39 -18.93 3.88 -1.86
CA GLY A 39 -17.74 4.57 -1.38
C GLY A 39 -17.70 4.83 0.11
N TRP A 40 -18.39 4.04 0.92
CA TRP A 40 -18.49 4.29 2.36
C TRP A 40 -17.13 4.33 3.07
N ALA A 41 -16.92 5.39 3.83
CA ALA A 41 -15.90 5.52 4.86
C ALA A 41 -16.54 6.20 6.08
N GLU A 42 -15.97 6.02 7.29
CA GLU A 42 -16.62 6.53 8.51
C GLU A 42 -16.81 8.07 8.51
N ASP A 43 -15.93 8.80 7.82
CA ASP A 43 -15.99 10.25 7.64
C ASP A 43 -16.68 10.68 6.32
N TYR A 44 -17.02 9.72 5.46
CA TYR A 44 -17.78 9.89 4.21
C TYR A 44 -18.90 8.85 4.12
N PRO A 45 -19.95 8.95 4.98
CA PRO A 45 -20.97 7.91 5.09
C PRO A 45 -21.96 7.86 3.93
N GLU A 46 -22.11 8.98 3.19
CA GLU A 46 -23.10 9.11 2.13
C GLU A 46 -22.46 8.99 0.74
N ALA A 47 -23.11 8.28 -0.18
CA ALA A 47 -22.62 8.13 -1.55
C ALA A 47 -22.46 9.50 -2.25
N PRO A 48 -21.42 9.69 -3.07
CA PRO A 48 -20.43 8.73 -3.56
C PRO A 48 -19.29 8.43 -2.58
N GLY A 49 -19.40 8.86 -1.33
CA GLY A 49 -18.47 8.55 -0.26
C GLY A 49 -17.05 9.06 -0.54
N ILE A 50 -16.08 8.24 -0.20
CA ILE A 50 -14.67 8.57 -0.40
C ILE A 50 -14.28 8.79 -1.87
N ARG A 51 -15.07 8.27 -2.82
CA ARG A 51 -14.84 8.47 -4.26
C ARG A 51 -15.08 9.91 -4.72
N ALA A 52 -15.76 10.73 -3.91
CA ALA A 52 -15.83 12.17 -4.17
C ALA A 52 -14.43 12.83 -4.09
N VAL A 53 -13.55 12.27 -3.27
CA VAL A 53 -12.17 12.77 -3.06
C VAL A 53 -11.17 11.96 -3.86
N TYR A 54 -11.34 10.62 -3.93
CA TYR A 54 -10.45 9.69 -4.63
C TYR A 54 -11.23 8.93 -5.72
N PRO A 55 -11.47 9.58 -6.88
CA PRO A 55 -12.20 8.95 -8.00
C PRO A 55 -11.45 7.77 -8.62
N GLU A 56 -10.15 7.61 -8.30
CA GLU A 56 -9.29 6.49 -8.71
C GLU A 56 -9.70 5.16 -8.07
N LEU A 57 -10.40 5.21 -6.93
CA LEU A 57 -10.87 4.02 -6.24
C LEU A 57 -12.05 3.37 -6.99
N GLN A 58 -12.03 2.04 -7.06
CA GLN A 58 -13.10 1.24 -7.64
C GLN A 58 -14.03 0.71 -6.55
N GLU A 59 -15.31 0.58 -6.87
CA GLU A 59 -16.27 0.00 -5.95
C GLU A 59 -16.30 -1.52 -6.06
N THR A 60 -16.38 -2.18 -4.91
CA THR A 60 -16.76 -3.59 -4.87
C THR A 60 -18.27 -3.75 -5.16
N PRO A 61 -18.74 -4.92 -5.65
CA PRO A 61 -20.17 -5.20 -5.82
C PRO A 61 -20.99 -5.03 -4.55
N GLU A 62 -20.42 -5.34 -3.40
CA GLU A 62 -21.09 -5.31 -2.11
C GLU A 62 -20.74 -4.05 -1.31
N ALA A 63 -21.66 -3.62 -0.46
CA ALA A 63 -21.47 -2.48 0.43
C ALA A 63 -20.70 -2.84 1.72
N GLU A 64 -20.60 -4.13 2.01
CA GLU A 64 -19.91 -4.62 3.20
C GLU A 64 -18.39 -4.40 3.10
N PRO A 65 -17.78 -3.74 4.13
CA PRO A 65 -16.37 -3.38 4.08
C PRO A 65 -15.39 -4.56 3.95
N TRP A 66 -15.78 -5.76 4.36
CA TRP A 66 -14.89 -6.93 4.29
C TRP A 66 -14.47 -7.27 2.85
N GLN A 67 -15.39 -7.12 1.86
CA GLN A 67 -15.09 -7.45 0.48
C GLN A 67 -13.96 -6.58 -0.10
N ARG A 68 -13.99 -5.27 0.16
CA ARG A 68 -12.92 -4.36 -0.30
C ARG A 68 -11.59 -4.69 0.36
N THR A 69 -11.61 -5.16 1.63
CA THR A 69 -10.39 -5.58 2.33
C THR A 69 -9.77 -6.77 1.62
N LEU A 70 -10.53 -7.84 1.39
CA LEU A 70 -10.03 -9.03 0.67
C LEU A 70 -9.53 -8.69 -0.73
N TRP A 71 -10.25 -7.85 -1.48
CA TRP A 71 -9.86 -7.51 -2.84
C TRP A 71 -8.59 -6.64 -2.90
N ASN A 72 -8.41 -5.74 -1.95
CA ASN A 72 -7.15 -4.99 -1.85
C ASN A 72 -5.96 -5.92 -1.55
N MET A 73 -6.11 -6.89 -0.65
CA MET A 73 -5.05 -7.88 -0.36
C MET A 73 -4.79 -8.79 -1.56
N ARG A 74 -5.84 -9.29 -2.21
CA ARG A 74 -5.74 -10.14 -3.40
C ARG A 74 -4.91 -9.50 -4.51
N ASP A 75 -5.21 -8.24 -4.82
CA ASP A 75 -4.63 -7.53 -5.95
C ASP A 75 -3.28 -6.87 -5.62
N ALA A 76 -2.86 -6.84 -4.36
CA ALA A 76 -1.59 -6.27 -3.91
C ALA A 76 -0.38 -7.09 -4.39
N GLN A 77 0.73 -6.41 -4.63
CA GLN A 77 2.03 -7.05 -4.88
C GLN A 77 2.85 -7.21 -3.58
N ALA A 78 2.69 -6.27 -2.66
CA ALA A 78 3.21 -6.30 -1.32
C ALA A 78 2.23 -5.59 -0.37
N ILE A 79 2.23 -5.94 0.91
CA ILE A 79 1.29 -5.43 1.90
C ILE A 79 2.06 -4.84 3.07
N LEU A 80 1.88 -3.54 3.32
CA LEU A 80 2.35 -2.85 4.51
C LEU A 80 1.16 -2.59 5.43
N THR A 81 1.10 -3.30 6.54
CA THR A 81 0.12 -3.05 7.59
C THR A 81 0.72 -2.11 8.63
N ILE A 82 0.06 -0.99 8.91
CA ILE A 82 0.52 -0.04 9.93
C ILE A 82 -0.42 -0.15 11.13
N MET A 83 0.13 -0.56 12.26
CA MET A 83 -0.58 -0.73 13.53
C MET A 83 0.19 -0.02 14.66
N PRO A 84 0.00 1.29 14.82
CA PRO A 84 0.66 2.06 15.87
C PRO A 84 0.42 1.46 17.26
N GLU A 85 1.36 1.65 18.17
CA GLU A 85 1.19 1.23 19.57
C GLU A 85 -0.06 1.90 20.17
N GLY A 86 -0.81 1.11 20.94
CA GLY A 86 -2.07 1.58 21.52
C GLY A 86 -3.28 1.59 20.57
N SER A 87 -3.14 1.07 19.34
CA SER A 87 -4.29 0.83 18.47
C SER A 87 -5.29 -0.11 19.16
N GLY A 88 -6.58 0.22 19.07
CA GLY A 88 -7.67 -0.67 19.48
C GLY A 88 -7.77 -1.91 18.59
N GLU A 89 -8.68 -2.82 18.93
CA GLU A 89 -9.03 -3.95 18.07
C GLU A 89 -9.55 -3.43 16.71
N SER A 90 -9.00 -3.96 15.63
CA SER A 90 -9.42 -3.62 14.28
C SER A 90 -9.69 -4.89 13.48
N LYS A 91 -10.95 -5.32 13.46
CA LYS A 91 -11.38 -6.52 12.72
C LYS A 91 -11.06 -6.43 11.23
N GLY A 92 -11.12 -5.23 10.65
CA GLY A 92 -10.79 -5.02 9.24
C GLY A 92 -9.31 -5.23 8.96
N THR A 93 -8.44 -4.77 9.86
CA THR A 93 -6.99 -4.96 9.75
C THR A 93 -6.61 -6.43 9.98
N GLU A 94 -7.19 -7.07 10.99
CA GLU A 94 -6.97 -8.49 11.27
C GLU A 94 -7.37 -9.36 10.08
N LEU A 95 -8.54 -9.10 9.48
CA LEU A 95 -9.00 -9.78 8.27
C LEU A 95 -8.00 -9.60 7.12
N GLY A 96 -7.49 -8.38 6.90
CA GLY A 96 -6.52 -8.10 5.85
C GLY A 96 -5.20 -8.83 6.05
N VAL A 97 -4.70 -8.89 7.29
CA VAL A 97 -3.48 -9.64 7.64
C VAL A 97 -3.69 -11.12 7.40
N GLN A 98 -4.81 -11.69 7.85
CA GLN A 98 -5.13 -13.10 7.65
C GLN A 98 -5.18 -13.45 6.15
N GLU A 99 -5.88 -12.68 5.35
CA GLU A 99 -5.97 -12.87 3.91
C GLU A 99 -4.61 -12.78 3.22
N GLY A 100 -3.79 -11.79 3.60
CA GLY A 100 -2.44 -11.63 3.05
C GLY A 100 -1.55 -12.85 3.31
N ILE A 101 -1.65 -13.44 4.52
CA ILE A 101 -0.94 -14.68 4.90
C ILE A 101 -1.45 -15.85 4.05
N GLU A 102 -2.77 -16.04 3.92
CA GLU A 102 -3.38 -17.12 3.14
C GLU A 102 -3.00 -17.06 1.66
N LEU A 103 -2.88 -15.84 1.11
CA LEU A 103 -2.44 -15.60 -0.26
C LEU A 103 -0.92 -15.68 -0.46
N GLY A 104 -0.13 -15.87 0.61
CA GLY A 104 1.33 -15.94 0.54
C GLY A 104 1.98 -14.64 0.06
N LYS A 105 1.35 -13.49 0.31
CA LYS A 105 1.88 -12.18 -0.13
C LYS A 105 3.09 -11.76 0.71
N PRO A 106 4.08 -11.06 0.12
CA PRO A 106 5.08 -10.34 0.91
C PRO A 106 4.39 -9.33 1.84
N MET A 107 4.65 -9.43 3.15
CA MET A 107 3.99 -8.59 4.16
C MET A 107 4.99 -8.03 5.15
N PHE A 108 4.72 -6.79 5.61
CA PHE A 108 5.40 -6.16 6.73
C PHE A 108 4.37 -5.49 7.64
N THR A 109 4.56 -5.59 8.97
CA THR A 109 3.73 -4.87 9.94
C THR A 109 4.58 -3.86 10.68
N ALA A 110 4.27 -2.58 10.50
CA ALA A 110 4.94 -1.46 11.13
C ALA A 110 4.17 -0.93 12.33
N ARG A 111 4.87 -0.43 13.34
CA ARG A 111 4.31 0.19 14.53
C ARG A 111 4.60 1.67 14.64
N GLY A 112 5.74 2.11 14.13
CA GLY A 112 6.18 3.50 14.18
C GLY A 112 7.26 3.81 13.16
N VAL A 113 7.74 5.04 13.17
CA VAL A 113 8.77 5.53 12.24
C VAL A 113 10.12 4.82 12.43
N GLU A 114 10.36 4.23 13.58
CA GLU A 114 11.52 3.40 13.89
C GLU A 114 11.66 2.19 12.98
N ASP A 115 10.56 1.69 12.41
CA ASP A 115 10.55 0.55 11.49
C ASP A 115 10.95 0.95 10.05
N ALA A 116 11.16 2.23 9.77
CA ALA A 116 11.34 2.74 8.40
C ALA A 116 12.54 2.14 7.66
N ASP A 117 13.66 1.92 8.35
CA ASP A 117 14.84 1.30 7.76
C ASP A 117 14.56 -0.15 7.32
N GLU A 118 13.90 -0.93 8.19
CA GLU A 118 13.52 -2.32 7.91
C GLU A 118 12.49 -2.39 6.77
N ILE A 119 11.52 -1.46 6.74
CA ILE A 119 10.54 -1.37 5.65
C ILE A 119 11.23 -1.07 4.33
N ALA A 120 12.17 -0.12 4.30
CA ALA A 120 12.89 0.23 3.08
C ALA A 120 13.73 -0.94 2.57
N GLU A 121 14.39 -1.70 3.45
CA GLU A 121 15.15 -2.89 3.10
C GLU A 121 14.23 -4.00 2.57
N TRP A 122 13.11 -4.25 3.26
CA TRP A 122 12.09 -5.20 2.83
C TRP A 122 11.54 -4.86 1.43
N LEU A 123 11.20 -3.60 1.16
CA LEU A 123 10.69 -3.18 -0.15
C LEU A 123 11.74 -3.39 -1.26
N ARG A 124 13.02 -3.13 -0.99
CA ARG A 124 14.10 -3.44 -1.95
C ARG A 124 14.20 -4.93 -2.23
N SER A 125 14.07 -5.78 -1.20
CA SER A 125 14.10 -7.23 -1.36
C SER A 125 12.94 -7.74 -2.19
N VAL A 126 11.72 -7.21 -1.97
CA VAL A 126 10.53 -7.54 -2.78
C VAL A 126 10.72 -7.12 -4.24
N ALA A 127 11.25 -5.91 -4.48
CA ALA A 127 11.53 -5.44 -5.84
C ALA A 127 12.56 -6.32 -6.55
N ALA A 128 13.63 -6.71 -5.87
CA ALA A 128 14.66 -7.59 -6.41
C ALA A 128 14.12 -9.00 -6.73
N GLY A 129 13.29 -9.57 -5.88
CA GLY A 129 12.63 -10.86 -6.12
C GLY A 129 11.75 -10.85 -7.38
N ARG A 130 11.01 -9.78 -7.60
CA ARG A 130 10.16 -9.60 -8.79
C ARG A 130 10.98 -9.47 -10.09
N LEU A 131 12.14 -8.83 -10.03
CA LEU A 131 13.07 -8.78 -11.18
C LEU A 131 13.52 -10.18 -11.57
N ALA A 132 13.94 -11.00 -10.60
CA ALA A 132 14.38 -12.37 -10.85
C ALA A 132 13.27 -13.26 -11.43
N GLU A 133 12.02 -13.10 -11.00
CA GLU A 133 10.87 -13.82 -11.56
C GLU A 133 10.56 -13.40 -12.99
N SER A 134 10.65 -12.08 -13.31
CA SER A 134 10.44 -11.55 -14.66
C SER A 134 11.46 -12.11 -15.66
N ASP A 135 12.72 -12.18 -15.27
CA ASP A 135 13.80 -12.71 -16.12
C ASP A 135 13.67 -14.23 -16.33
N ALA A 136 13.11 -14.95 -15.38
CA ALA A 136 12.89 -16.40 -15.46
C ALA A 136 11.75 -16.80 -16.40
N VAL A 137 10.74 -15.95 -16.58
CA VAL A 137 9.56 -16.23 -17.43
C VAL A 137 9.84 -15.95 -18.91
N ASP A 138 10.72 -14.99 -19.22
CA ASP A 138 10.95 -14.52 -20.59
C ASP A 138 12.22 -15.15 -21.20
N GLY A 139 12.65 -16.31 -20.95
CA GLY A 139 13.77 -17.07 -21.55
C GLY A 139 14.40 -16.58 -22.89
N SER A 140 14.09 -15.38 -23.32
CA SER A 140 14.69 -14.64 -24.41
C SER A 140 15.78 -13.73 -23.87
N PRO A 141 16.99 -13.76 -24.41
CA PRO A 141 18.01 -12.76 -24.09
C PRO A 141 17.44 -11.38 -24.44
N ASN A 142 17.34 -10.52 -23.47
CA ASN A 142 16.78 -9.17 -23.61
C ASN A 142 17.69 -8.33 -24.53
N PHE A 143 17.42 -8.29 -25.84
CA PHE A 143 18.09 -7.50 -26.86
C PHE A 143 17.63 -6.03 -26.82
N GLY A 144 17.47 -5.45 -25.63
CA GLY A 144 16.94 -4.09 -25.47
C GLY A 144 17.64 -3.19 -24.47
N ALA A 145 18.67 -3.64 -23.76
CA ALA A 145 19.40 -2.80 -22.82
C ALA A 145 20.66 -2.20 -23.50
N VAL A 146 20.47 -1.12 -24.24
CA VAL A 146 21.62 -0.40 -24.87
C VAL A 146 22.24 0.66 -23.95
N ASP A 147 21.84 0.77 -22.66
CA ASP A 147 22.36 1.81 -21.78
C ASP A 147 22.70 1.39 -20.33
N GLY A 148 22.72 0.11 -20.01
CA GLY A 148 23.13 -0.35 -18.68
C GLY A 148 22.20 0.05 -17.51
N SER A 149 21.03 0.60 -17.81
CA SER A 149 19.99 0.93 -16.82
C SER A 149 19.16 -0.32 -16.54
N ALA A 150 19.46 -1.03 -15.46
CA ALA A 150 18.54 -2.02 -14.91
C ALA A 150 17.18 -1.35 -14.72
N THR A 151 16.17 -1.81 -15.45
CA THR A 151 14.80 -1.30 -15.29
C THR A 151 14.30 -1.73 -13.92
N ALA A 152 14.41 -0.85 -12.92
CA ALA A 152 13.82 -1.12 -11.62
C ALA A 152 12.32 -1.38 -11.81
N ILE A 153 11.88 -2.59 -11.48
CA ILE A 153 10.45 -2.92 -11.47
C ILE A 153 9.88 -2.28 -10.20
N GLY A 154 9.00 -1.29 -10.38
CA GLY A 154 8.33 -0.65 -9.26
C GLY A 154 7.27 -1.56 -8.63
N ILE A 155 6.98 -1.34 -7.37
CA ILE A 155 6.03 -2.11 -6.56
C ILE A 155 4.69 -1.38 -6.48
N GLU A 156 3.59 -2.12 -6.66
CA GLU A 156 2.27 -1.72 -6.18
C GLU A 156 2.13 -2.16 -4.72
N LEU A 157 2.22 -1.19 -3.80
CA LEU A 157 2.18 -1.41 -2.36
C LEU A 157 0.77 -1.19 -1.82
N CYS A 158 0.17 -2.21 -1.22
CA CYS A 158 -1.03 -2.04 -0.44
C CYS A 158 -0.68 -1.54 0.96
N VAL A 159 -1.26 -0.42 1.37
CA VAL A 159 -1.10 0.14 2.71
C VAL A 159 -2.47 0.15 3.38
N GLY A 160 -2.55 -0.43 4.58
CA GLY A 160 -3.77 -0.49 5.36
C GLY A 160 -3.51 -0.62 6.86
N GLY A 161 -4.55 -0.37 7.63
CA GLY A 161 -4.49 -0.41 9.09
C GLY A 161 -5.79 0.04 9.73
N PRO A 162 -5.79 0.35 11.04
CA PRO A 162 -6.97 0.80 11.75
C PRO A 162 -7.48 2.16 11.23
N ARG A 163 -8.78 2.33 11.27
CA ARG A 163 -9.43 3.61 10.99
C ARG A 163 -9.25 4.60 12.14
N ALA A 164 -9.56 5.88 11.90
CA ALA A 164 -9.31 6.95 12.88
C ALA A 164 -10.04 6.74 14.23
N SER A 165 -11.25 6.15 14.22
CA SER A 165 -11.98 5.82 15.44
C SER A 165 -11.34 4.68 16.26
N GLU A 166 -10.53 3.82 15.64
CA GLU A 166 -9.79 2.72 16.28
C GLU A 166 -8.37 3.14 16.67
N CYS A 167 -7.75 4.07 15.91
CA CYS A 167 -6.43 4.63 16.17
C CYS A 167 -6.37 6.10 15.72
N PRO A 168 -6.62 7.06 16.62
CA PRO A 168 -6.60 8.49 16.29
C PRO A 168 -5.28 8.99 15.70
N ASP A 169 -4.15 8.42 16.13
CA ASP A 169 -2.81 8.76 15.62
C ASP A 169 -2.46 8.06 14.31
N GLY A 170 -3.27 7.11 13.84
CA GLY A 170 -2.97 6.26 12.68
C GLY A 170 -2.59 7.05 11.43
N TYR A 171 -3.31 8.14 11.15
CA TYR A 171 -2.99 9.02 10.02
C TYR A 171 -1.57 9.64 10.13
N ARG A 172 -1.28 10.27 11.27
CA ARG A 172 0.01 10.95 11.50
C ARG A 172 1.18 9.97 11.42
N VAL A 173 1.07 8.86 12.13
CA VAL A 173 2.12 7.83 12.17
C VAL A 173 2.36 7.25 10.76
N THR A 174 1.31 7.03 9.98
CA THR A 174 1.43 6.54 8.60
C THR A 174 2.19 7.53 7.72
N MET A 175 1.88 8.82 7.80
CA MET A 175 2.59 9.85 7.05
C MET A 175 4.07 9.86 7.41
N GLU A 176 4.42 9.88 8.71
CA GLU A 176 5.81 9.86 9.20
C GLU A 176 6.59 8.64 8.69
N ILE A 177 5.97 7.45 8.74
CA ILE A 177 6.59 6.21 8.23
C ILE A 177 6.84 6.32 6.73
N LEU A 178 5.82 6.64 5.94
CA LEU A 178 5.93 6.65 4.48
C LEU A 178 6.89 7.73 3.97
N GLU A 179 6.89 8.91 4.58
CA GLU A 179 7.85 9.97 4.26
C GLU A 179 9.29 9.49 4.52
N LYS A 180 9.54 8.89 5.70
CA LYS A 180 10.86 8.38 6.05
C LYS A 180 11.31 7.24 5.15
N VAL A 181 10.42 6.31 4.83
CA VAL A 181 10.70 5.20 3.89
C VAL A 181 11.08 5.73 2.51
N MET A 182 10.35 6.73 1.99
CA MET A 182 10.69 7.32 0.70
C MET A 182 12.04 8.01 0.70
N GLU A 183 12.37 8.78 1.74
CA GLU A 183 13.72 9.37 1.89
C GLU A 183 14.81 8.29 1.79
N LEU A 184 14.64 7.17 2.52
CA LEU A 184 15.61 6.08 2.54
C LEU A 184 15.72 5.35 1.19
N LEU A 185 14.61 5.20 0.48
CA LEU A 185 14.59 4.60 -0.86
C LEU A 185 15.27 5.49 -1.89
N ASP A 186 15.11 6.80 -1.82
CA ASP A 186 15.66 7.77 -2.77
C ASP A 186 17.18 8.03 -2.54
N MET A 187 17.65 7.98 -1.28
CA MET A 187 19.07 8.20 -0.96
C MET A 187 20.05 7.23 -1.62
N GLN A 188 19.61 6.02 -1.98
CA GLN A 188 20.48 5.01 -2.61
C GLN A 188 20.39 5.00 -4.15
N ASN A 189 19.55 5.86 -4.73
CA ASN A 189 19.44 6.01 -6.18
C ASN A 189 20.35 7.14 -6.73
N ILE A 190 21.27 7.66 -5.92
CA ILE A 190 22.30 8.64 -6.28
C ILE A 190 23.64 7.94 -6.42
#